data_bfd5817d5473bb8723b7fea195b20c03
#
_entry.id   bfd5817d5473bb8723b7fea195b20c03
#
_cell.length_a   1.000
_cell.length_b   1.000
_cell.length_c   1.000
_cell.angle_alpha   90.00
_cell.angle_beta   90.00
_cell.angle_gamma   90.00
#
_symmetry.space_group_name_H-M   'P 1'
#
loop_
_entity.id
_entity.type
_entity.pdbx_description
1 polymer ?
#
loop_
_entity_poly.entity_id
_entity_poly.type
_entity_poly.pdbx_seq_one_letter_code
_entity_poly.pdbx_strand_id
1 'polypeptide(L)'
;MIYTVTFNPSLDYVVQVDDFAVGEINRTRTESIYPGGKGINVSLVLQNLGLTSVALGFTAGFSGAEIERLLQEAGCRCDFIAVKAGYSRINTKIISGAETALNGQGPQLSEAELAALFNKLRRLTQDDVLVLAGSIPASLPDNIYEQILELLQPVGTRVVVDATGDLLLKVLKYRPFLIKPNHEELGEFFGHGPLLTEAEILAAAQKLQQQGARNVLVSRGANGALLLDENGKLYKQASPKGTLVNSVGAGDSMVAGFLAGYLQTQDYDAALRLGVAAGSASAFKAWLATREDVEKILASGTTGK
;
A
#
# COMPACT_ATOMS: atom_id res chain seq x y z
N MET A 1 -2.15 9.55 15.47
CA MET A 1 -1.34 8.34 15.19
C MET A 1 -1.69 7.80 13.80
N ILE A 2 -0.79 7.04 13.14
CA ILE A 2 -1.10 6.36 11.88
C ILE A 2 -1.33 4.89 12.17
N TYR A 3 -2.42 4.33 11.65
CA TYR A 3 -2.74 2.90 11.70
C TYR A 3 -2.79 2.36 10.28
N THR A 4 -2.26 1.17 10.06
CA THR A 4 -2.39 0.46 8.78
C THR A 4 -3.08 -0.87 9.01
N VAL A 5 -4.01 -1.25 8.14
CA VAL A 5 -4.67 -2.56 8.21
C VAL A 5 -4.21 -3.42 7.03
N THR A 6 -3.70 -4.60 7.35
CA THR A 6 -3.43 -5.68 6.40
C THR A 6 -4.28 -6.87 6.78
N PHE A 7 -5.35 -7.15 6.04
CA PHE A 7 -6.25 -8.26 6.35
C PHE A 7 -5.61 -9.63 6.19
N ASN A 8 -4.66 -9.74 5.27
CA ASN A 8 -3.99 -10.99 4.96
C ASN A 8 -2.46 -10.81 4.83
N PRO A 9 -1.75 -10.58 5.95
CA PRO A 9 -0.30 -10.50 5.97
C PRO A 9 0.35 -11.73 5.36
N SER A 10 1.53 -11.55 4.77
CA SER A 10 2.30 -12.63 4.18
C SER A 10 3.75 -12.64 4.68
N LEU A 11 4.32 -13.82 4.66
CA LEU A 11 5.77 -14.00 4.66
C LEU A 11 6.18 -14.21 3.20
N ASP A 12 6.86 -13.24 2.62
CA ASP A 12 7.27 -13.29 1.21
C ASP A 12 8.65 -13.93 1.11
N TYR A 13 8.71 -15.13 0.54
CA TYR A 13 9.93 -15.88 0.25
C TYR A 13 10.32 -15.62 -1.19
N VAL A 14 11.41 -14.88 -1.38
CA VAL A 14 11.93 -14.47 -2.70
C VAL A 14 13.17 -15.29 -3.00
N VAL A 15 13.15 -16.03 -4.09
CA VAL A 15 14.25 -16.90 -4.51
C VAL A 15 14.70 -16.55 -5.94
N GLN A 16 15.99 -16.55 -6.16
CA GLN A 16 16.57 -16.50 -7.51
C GLN A 16 16.97 -17.92 -7.92
N VAL A 17 16.56 -18.31 -9.09
CA VAL A 17 16.86 -19.62 -9.68
C VAL A 17 17.37 -19.39 -11.09
N ASP A 18 18.52 -19.96 -11.42
CA ASP A 18 19.00 -19.97 -12.78
C ASP A 18 18.24 -21.05 -13.56
N ASP A 19 17.66 -20.71 -14.71
CA ASP A 19 16.97 -21.64 -15.62
C ASP A 19 15.85 -22.48 -14.95
N PHE A 20 14.91 -21.82 -14.28
CA PHE A 20 13.78 -22.50 -13.62
C PHE A 20 13.01 -23.39 -14.58
N ALA A 21 12.94 -24.68 -14.28
CA ALA A 21 12.24 -25.68 -15.06
C ALA A 21 11.15 -26.38 -14.26
N VAL A 22 9.94 -26.42 -14.82
CA VAL A 22 8.80 -27.12 -14.23
C VAL A 22 9.01 -28.64 -14.30
N GLY A 23 8.80 -29.34 -13.19
CA GLY A 23 8.97 -30.79 -13.10
C GLY A 23 10.38 -31.25 -12.74
N GLU A 24 11.34 -30.32 -12.63
CA GLU A 24 12.75 -30.60 -12.30
C GLU A 24 13.11 -30.14 -10.89
N ILE A 25 14.25 -30.62 -10.40
CA ILE A 25 14.84 -30.13 -9.14
C ILE A 25 15.57 -28.84 -9.42
N ASN A 26 14.98 -27.73 -9.02
CA ASN A 26 15.60 -26.41 -9.11
C ASN A 26 16.37 -26.10 -7.82
N ARG A 27 17.50 -25.44 -7.92
CA ARG A 27 18.30 -24.97 -6.77
C ARG A 27 18.35 -23.46 -6.76
N THR A 28 18.14 -22.87 -5.60
CA THR A 28 18.19 -21.43 -5.41
C THR A 28 19.63 -20.93 -5.46
N ARG A 29 19.83 -19.78 -6.08
CA ARG A 29 21.09 -19.03 -6.04
C ARG A 29 21.12 -18.08 -4.84
N THR A 30 20.02 -17.39 -4.57
CA THR A 30 19.83 -16.51 -3.43
C THR A 30 18.43 -16.68 -2.87
N GLU A 31 18.32 -16.39 -1.57
CA GLU A 31 17.05 -16.47 -0.84
C GLU A 31 16.89 -15.24 0.05
N SER A 32 15.68 -14.72 0.13
CA SER A 32 15.34 -13.60 1.02
C SER A 32 13.92 -13.80 1.57
N ILE A 33 13.72 -13.40 2.82
CA ILE A 33 12.42 -13.47 3.49
C ILE A 33 12.05 -12.06 3.94
N TYR A 34 10.82 -11.64 3.61
CA TYR A 34 10.31 -10.32 3.93
C TYR A 34 8.90 -10.41 4.54
N PRO A 35 8.57 -9.53 5.50
CA PRO A 35 7.17 -9.37 5.92
C PRO A 35 6.42 -8.64 4.81
N GLY A 36 5.28 -9.20 4.37
CA GLY A 36 4.53 -8.70 3.22
C GLY A 36 3.09 -8.35 3.53
N GLY A 37 2.50 -7.63 2.61
CA GLY A 37 1.15 -7.07 2.66
C GLY A 37 1.16 -5.55 2.55
N LYS A 38 0.21 -4.98 1.78
CA LYS A 38 0.25 -3.55 1.43
C LYS A 38 0.30 -2.62 2.65
N GLY A 39 -0.54 -2.84 3.67
CA GLY A 39 -0.51 -2.03 4.89
C GLY A 39 0.80 -2.19 5.68
N ILE A 40 1.39 -3.39 5.69
CA ILE A 40 2.72 -3.66 6.27
C ILE A 40 3.78 -2.87 5.51
N ASN A 41 3.76 -2.90 4.18
CA ASN A 41 4.69 -2.13 3.35
C ASN A 41 4.61 -0.63 3.65
N VAL A 42 3.38 -0.09 3.79
CA VAL A 42 3.17 1.31 4.20
C VAL A 42 3.80 1.57 5.57
N SER A 43 3.60 0.70 6.57
CA SER A 43 4.18 0.85 7.91
C SER A 43 5.71 0.83 7.89
N LEU A 44 6.31 -0.08 7.14
CA LEU A 44 7.78 -0.17 6.99
C LEU A 44 8.36 1.11 6.38
N VAL A 45 7.76 1.62 5.31
CA VAL A 45 8.24 2.84 4.66
C VAL A 45 8.01 4.07 5.54
N LEU A 46 6.87 4.18 6.25
CA LEU A 46 6.65 5.23 7.24
C LEU A 46 7.74 5.21 8.31
N GLN A 47 8.06 4.02 8.85
CA GLN A 47 9.14 3.86 9.84
C GLN A 47 10.49 4.28 9.27
N ASN A 48 10.82 3.88 8.04
CA ASN A 48 12.03 4.31 7.35
C ASN A 48 12.09 5.83 7.16
N LEU A 49 10.95 6.50 6.97
CA LEU A 49 10.85 7.96 6.87
C LEU A 49 10.76 8.66 8.25
N GLY A 50 10.79 7.89 9.35
CA GLY A 50 10.79 8.39 10.72
C GLY A 50 9.42 8.74 11.30
N LEU A 51 8.35 8.18 10.70
CA LEU A 51 7.00 8.29 11.25
C LEU A 51 6.57 6.97 11.88
N THR A 52 6.10 7.03 13.11
CA THR A 52 5.57 5.86 13.80
C THR A 52 4.16 5.56 13.32
N SER A 53 3.93 4.29 12.97
CA SER A 53 2.60 3.73 12.72
C SER A 53 2.38 2.48 13.56
N VAL A 54 1.13 2.03 13.63
CA VAL A 54 0.74 0.76 14.25
C VAL A 54 0.14 -0.14 13.16
N ALA A 55 0.80 -1.27 12.88
CA ALA A 55 0.30 -2.27 11.96
C ALA A 55 -0.76 -3.15 12.63
N LEU A 56 -1.97 -3.16 12.07
CA LEU A 56 -3.12 -3.95 12.47
C LEU A 56 -3.41 -5.02 11.40
N GLY A 57 -4.11 -6.06 11.80
CA GLY A 57 -4.54 -7.15 10.92
C GLY A 57 -4.57 -8.47 11.67
N PHE A 58 -4.35 -9.57 10.95
CA PHE A 58 -4.48 -10.91 11.49
C PHE A 58 -3.21 -11.72 11.21
N THR A 59 -2.65 -12.33 12.24
CA THR A 59 -1.48 -13.21 12.13
C THR A 59 -1.81 -14.60 12.68
N ALA A 60 -1.20 -15.65 12.13
CA ALA A 60 -1.43 -17.02 12.53
C ALA A 60 -0.16 -17.86 12.44
N GLY A 61 0.00 -18.78 13.39
CA GLY A 61 1.05 -19.79 13.40
C GLY A 61 2.47 -19.22 13.33
N PHE A 62 3.41 -20.07 12.92
CA PHE A 62 4.84 -19.71 12.88
C PHE A 62 5.15 -18.58 11.90
N SER A 63 4.49 -18.54 10.73
CA SER A 63 4.71 -17.49 9.74
C SER A 63 4.16 -16.13 10.21
N GLY A 64 3.07 -16.13 10.98
CA GLY A 64 2.56 -14.94 11.63
C GLY A 64 3.52 -14.40 12.69
N ALA A 65 4.07 -15.27 13.52
CA ALA A 65 5.07 -14.91 14.53
C ALA A 65 6.35 -14.35 13.87
N GLU A 66 6.77 -14.92 12.74
CA GLU A 66 7.94 -14.43 12.00
C GLU A 66 7.68 -13.05 11.35
N ILE A 67 6.48 -12.81 10.79
CA ILE A 67 6.09 -11.49 10.29
C ILE A 67 6.21 -10.44 11.40
N GLU A 68 5.66 -10.72 12.58
CA GLU A 68 5.72 -9.80 13.73
C GLU A 68 7.16 -9.56 14.20
N ARG A 69 7.98 -10.62 14.27
CA ARG A 69 9.40 -10.52 14.63
C ARG A 69 10.17 -9.61 13.67
N LEU A 70 10.00 -9.81 12.35
CA LEU A 70 10.66 -9.00 11.32
C LEU A 70 10.22 -7.52 11.36
N LEU A 71 8.94 -7.26 11.63
CA LEU A 71 8.43 -5.91 11.78
C LEU A 71 8.99 -5.23 13.04
N GLN A 72 9.09 -5.94 14.15
CA GLN A 72 9.68 -5.43 15.39
C GLN A 72 11.18 -5.13 15.22
N GLU A 73 11.92 -5.99 14.52
CA GLU A 73 13.33 -5.73 14.19
C GLU A 73 13.51 -4.49 13.29
N ALA A 74 12.55 -4.23 12.38
CA ALA A 74 12.51 -3.01 11.60
C ALA A 74 12.04 -1.77 12.40
N GLY A 75 11.74 -1.91 13.69
CA GLY A 75 11.26 -0.83 14.56
C GLY A 75 9.79 -0.47 14.38
N CYS A 76 9.01 -1.26 13.64
CA CYS A 76 7.58 -1.05 13.46
C CYS A 76 6.79 -1.52 14.70
N ARG A 77 5.77 -0.77 15.08
CA ARG A 77 4.81 -1.20 16.10
C ARG A 77 3.74 -2.06 15.47
N CYS A 78 3.45 -3.20 16.11
CA CYS A 78 2.43 -4.15 15.69
C CYS A 78 1.39 -4.34 16.79
N ASP A 79 0.12 -4.43 16.39
CA ASP A 79 -0.97 -4.80 17.29
C ASP A 79 -1.94 -5.73 16.53
N PHE A 80 -1.38 -6.82 16.00
CA PHE A 80 -2.12 -7.86 15.25
C PHE A 80 -3.06 -8.64 16.16
N ILE A 81 -4.05 -9.25 15.54
CA ILE A 81 -4.96 -10.20 16.16
C ILE A 81 -4.47 -11.61 15.83
N ALA A 82 -4.11 -12.35 16.86
CA ALA A 82 -3.66 -13.72 16.71
C ALA A 82 -4.84 -14.65 16.36
N VAL A 83 -4.77 -15.29 15.20
CA VAL A 83 -5.73 -16.31 14.75
C VAL A 83 -5.30 -17.66 15.27
N LYS A 84 -6.23 -18.39 15.88
CA LYS A 84 -5.92 -19.63 16.60
C LYS A 84 -5.55 -20.80 15.70
N ALA A 85 -6.03 -20.85 14.46
CA ALA A 85 -5.84 -21.96 13.56
C ALA A 85 -5.17 -21.55 12.26
N GLY A 86 -4.38 -22.44 11.66
CA GLY A 86 -3.68 -22.19 10.41
C GLY A 86 -2.38 -21.42 10.60
N TYR A 87 -1.97 -20.74 9.55
CA TYR A 87 -0.78 -19.88 9.52
C TYR A 87 -0.99 -18.73 8.54
N SER A 88 -0.32 -17.61 8.77
CA SER A 88 -0.26 -16.49 7.83
C SER A 88 0.29 -16.97 6.50
N ARG A 89 -0.22 -16.45 5.40
CA ARG A 89 0.18 -16.95 4.08
C ARG A 89 1.68 -16.78 3.83
N ILE A 90 2.24 -17.74 3.12
CA ILE A 90 3.59 -17.66 2.59
C ILE A 90 3.45 -17.47 1.09
N ASN A 91 4.00 -16.39 0.57
CA ASN A 91 4.09 -16.18 -0.86
C ASN A 91 5.49 -16.58 -1.32
N THR A 92 5.61 -17.31 -2.41
CA THR A 92 6.89 -17.62 -3.02
C THR A 92 7.02 -16.84 -4.32
N LYS A 93 8.10 -16.08 -4.46
CA LYS A 93 8.45 -15.36 -5.69
C LYS A 93 9.70 -15.97 -6.27
N ILE A 94 9.58 -16.58 -7.43
CA ILE A 94 10.67 -17.21 -8.17
C ILE A 94 11.12 -16.23 -9.25
N ILE A 95 12.38 -15.80 -9.20
CA ILE A 95 13.00 -14.90 -10.18
C ILE A 95 13.94 -15.72 -11.05
N SER A 96 13.57 -15.89 -12.32
CA SER A 96 14.35 -16.60 -13.34
C SER A 96 14.12 -15.93 -14.70
N GLY A 97 14.84 -14.86 -14.98
CA GLY A 97 14.57 -13.99 -16.13
C GLY A 97 13.28 -13.18 -16.01
N ALA A 98 12.19 -13.83 -15.59
CA ALA A 98 10.90 -13.23 -15.22
C ALA A 98 10.52 -13.61 -13.79
N GLU A 99 9.57 -12.89 -13.19
CA GLU A 99 9.01 -13.23 -11.88
C GLU A 99 7.80 -14.16 -12.02
N THR A 100 7.81 -15.26 -11.27
CA THR A 100 6.65 -16.13 -11.06
C THR A 100 6.27 -16.08 -9.58
N ALA A 101 5.01 -15.73 -9.30
CA ALA A 101 4.51 -15.62 -7.93
C ALA A 101 3.50 -16.73 -7.61
N LEU A 102 3.70 -17.41 -6.47
CA LEU A 102 2.76 -18.34 -5.84
C LEU A 102 2.26 -17.69 -4.55
N ASN A 103 0.99 -17.28 -4.53
CA ASN A 103 0.40 -16.60 -3.39
C ASN A 103 -0.44 -17.56 -2.54
N GLY A 104 -0.07 -17.68 -1.24
CA GLY A 104 -0.83 -18.45 -0.27
C GLY A 104 -2.18 -17.81 0.06
N GLN A 105 -3.12 -18.62 0.56
CA GLN A 105 -4.47 -18.13 0.91
C GLN A 105 -4.53 -17.47 2.30
N GLY A 106 -3.70 -17.92 3.23
CA GLY A 106 -3.73 -17.48 4.63
C GLY A 106 -4.80 -18.20 5.48
N PRO A 107 -4.94 -17.78 6.74
CA PRO A 107 -5.85 -18.41 7.68
C PRO A 107 -7.31 -18.05 7.40
N GLN A 108 -8.23 -18.92 7.82
CA GLN A 108 -9.65 -18.59 7.88
C GLN A 108 -9.91 -17.70 9.10
N LEU A 109 -10.60 -16.60 8.90
CA LEU A 109 -10.94 -15.64 9.95
C LEU A 109 -12.36 -15.85 10.44
N SER A 110 -12.55 -15.84 11.75
CA SER A 110 -13.86 -15.95 12.38
C SER A 110 -14.45 -14.56 12.67
N GLU A 111 -15.74 -14.54 12.98
CA GLU A 111 -16.42 -13.32 13.45
C GLU A 111 -15.78 -12.74 14.72
N ALA A 112 -15.22 -13.57 15.59
CA ALA A 112 -14.58 -13.12 16.83
C ALA A 112 -13.30 -12.34 16.55
N GLU A 113 -12.45 -12.80 15.62
CA GLU A 113 -11.26 -12.07 15.21
C GLU A 113 -11.64 -10.76 14.50
N LEU A 114 -12.66 -10.80 13.66
CA LEU A 114 -13.17 -9.59 13.01
C LEU A 114 -13.70 -8.58 14.04
N ALA A 115 -14.49 -9.01 15.02
CA ALA A 115 -14.98 -8.17 16.10
C ALA A 115 -13.82 -7.56 16.93
N ALA A 116 -12.73 -8.32 17.14
CA ALA A 116 -11.54 -7.81 17.81
C ALA A 116 -10.88 -6.66 17.01
N LEU A 117 -10.81 -6.75 15.68
CA LEU A 117 -10.34 -5.66 14.83
C LEU A 117 -11.23 -4.42 14.96
N PHE A 118 -12.55 -4.58 14.87
CA PHE A 118 -13.48 -3.46 15.05
C PHE A 118 -13.35 -2.80 16.42
N ASN A 119 -13.10 -3.57 17.48
CA ASN A 119 -12.87 -3.03 18.82
C ASN A 119 -11.60 -2.17 18.90
N LYS A 120 -10.54 -2.49 18.12
CA LYS A 120 -9.36 -1.65 17.99
C LYS A 120 -9.69 -0.37 17.20
N LEU A 121 -10.38 -0.50 16.08
CA LEU A 121 -10.74 0.63 15.21
C LEU A 121 -11.70 1.63 15.88
N ARG A 122 -12.60 1.19 16.77
CA ARG A 122 -13.47 2.09 17.56
C ARG A 122 -12.72 3.05 18.49
N ARG A 123 -11.43 2.82 18.73
CA ARG A 123 -10.59 3.69 19.58
C ARG A 123 -9.93 4.81 18.79
N LEU A 124 -10.02 4.80 17.47
CA LEU A 124 -9.45 5.84 16.62
C LEU A 124 -10.24 7.14 16.81
N THR A 125 -9.53 8.25 16.65
CA THR A 125 -10.04 9.62 16.79
C THR A 125 -9.92 10.40 15.49
N GLN A 126 -10.42 11.61 15.45
CA GLN A 126 -10.27 12.52 14.31
C GLN A 126 -8.80 12.91 14.01
N ASP A 127 -7.92 12.79 15.00
CA ASP A 127 -6.50 13.10 14.86
C ASP A 127 -5.69 11.93 14.30
N ASP A 128 -6.32 10.77 14.15
CA ASP A 128 -5.69 9.58 13.64
C ASP A 128 -5.84 9.47 12.11
N VAL A 129 -4.96 8.70 11.51
CA VAL A 129 -5.01 8.31 10.11
C VAL A 129 -5.11 6.80 10.03
N LEU A 130 -6.07 6.28 9.26
CA LEU A 130 -6.17 4.87 8.95
C LEU A 130 -5.84 4.62 7.49
N VAL A 131 -4.94 3.68 7.22
CA VAL A 131 -4.64 3.17 5.88
C VAL A 131 -5.27 1.80 5.71
N LEU A 132 -6.22 1.68 4.81
CA LEU A 132 -6.80 0.42 4.37
C LEU A 132 -6.16 0.07 3.02
N ALA A 133 -5.35 -0.98 2.98
CA ALA A 133 -4.62 -1.34 1.77
C ALA A 133 -4.63 -2.85 1.50
N GLY A 134 -4.82 -3.21 0.24
CA GLY A 134 -4.80 -4.59 -0.24
C GLY A 134 -6.18 -5.22 -0.45
N SER A 135 -6.17 -6.50 -0.77
CA SER A 135 -7.36 -7.30 -1.04
C SER A 135 -7.99 -7.83 0.26
N ILE A 136 -9.28 -8.11 0.18
CA ILE A 136 -10.04 -8.77 1.25
C ILE A 136 -9.90 -10.29 1.08
N PRO A 137 -9.50 -11.04 2.14
CA PRO A 137 -9.54 -12.51 2.12
C PRO A 137 -10.97 -13.02 1.90
N ALA A 138 -11.11 -14.15 1.21
CA ALA A 138 -12.43 -14.76 0.95
C ALA A 138 -13.21 -15.17 2.21
N SER A 139 -12.52 -15.26 3.36
CA SER A 139 -13.16 -15.55 4.66
C SER A 139 -13.82 -14.32 5.31
N LEU A 140 -13.62 -13.12 4.77
CA LEU A 140 -14.24 -11.89 5.26
C LEU A 140 -15.36 -11.42 4.31
N PRO A 141 -16.33 -10.66 4.83
CA PRO A 141 -17.33 -10.01 3.99
C PRO A 141 -16.68 -9.09 2.95
N ASP A 142 -17.17 -9.11 1.71
CA ASP A 142 -16.67 -8.28 0.61
C ASP A 142 -16.88 -6.77 0.83
N ASN A 143 -17.76 -6.40 1.76
CA ASN A 143 -18.05 -5.02 2.17
C ASN A 143 -17.30 -4.58 3.45
N ILE A 144 -16.26 -5.32 3.90
CA ILE A 144 -15.56 -5.00 5.15
C ILE A 144 -14.96 -3.59 5.16
N TYR A 145 -14.47 -3.08 4.03
CA TYR A 145 -13.98 -1.72 3.92
C TYR A 145 -15.10 -0.70 4.14
N GLU A 146 -16.29 -0.95 3.57
CA GLU A 146 -17.47 -0.09 3.80
C GLU A 146 -17.84 -0.06 5.28
N GLN A 147 -17.90 -1.21 5.95
CA GLN A 147 -18.20 -1.31 7.38
C GLN A 147 -17.21 -0.51 8.24
N ILE A 148 -15.92 -0.54 7.89
CA ILE A 148 -14.89 0.22 8.60
C ILE A 148 -15.05 1.72 8.37
N LEU A 149 -15.28 2.15 7.12
CA LEU A 149 -15.48 3.58 6.84
C LEU A 149 -16.78 4.09 7.45
N GLU A 150 -17.84 3.31 7.45
CA GLU A 150 -19.10 3.64 8.12
C GLU A 150 -18.91 3.85 9.64
N LEU A 151 -18.12 2.96 10.28
CA LEU A 151 -17.76 3.09 11.69
C LEU A 151 -17.01 4.39 11.98
N LEU A 152 -16.07 4.79 11.11
CA LEU A 152 -15.16 5.90 11.34
C LEU A 152 -15.66 7.25 10.81
N GLN A 153 -16.67 7.25 9.95
CA GLN A 153 -17.22 8.47 9.37
C GLN A 153 -17.71 9.48 10.43
N PRO A 154 -18.47 9.08 11.48
CA PRO A 154 -18.92 10.01 12.53
C PRO A 154 -17.76 10.55 13.37
N VAL A 155 -16.65 9.81 13.45
CA VAL A 155 -15.47 10.18 14.22
C VAL A 155 -14.63 11.24 13.49
N GLY A 156 -14.66 11.24 12.14
CA GLY A 156 -13.87 12.14 11.31
C GLY A 156 -12.42 11.70 11.12
N THR A 157 -12.08 10.45 11.42
CA THR A 157 -10.76 9.86 11.16
C THR A 157 -10.41 9.96 9.68
N ARG A 158 -9.17 10.38 9.35
CA ARG A 158 -8.71 10.41 7.97
C ARG A 158 -8.45 9.00 7.46
N VAL A 159 -9.24 8.53 6.49
CA VAL A 159 -9.06 7.19 5.91
C VAL A 159 -8.42 7.30 4.53
N VAL A 160 -7.31 6.58 4.35
CA VAL A 160 -6.62 6.38 3.07
C VAL A 160 -6.97 4.99 2.56
N VAL A 161 -7.38 4.89 1.29
CA VAL A 161 -7.75 3.60 0.69
C VAL A 161 -6.89 3.33 -0.55
N ASP A 162 -6.14 2.24 -0.51
CA ASP A 162 -5.39 1.67 -1.64
C ASP A 162 -5.94 0.29 -1.97
N ALA A 163 -7.05 0.27 -2.70
CA ALA A 163 -7.76 -0.91 -3.13
C ALA A 163 -8.05 -0.83 -4.64
N THR A 164 -8.39 -1.96 -5.24
CA THR A 164 -8.66 -2.10 -6.67
C THR A 164 -10.12 -2.45 -6.94
N GLY A 165 -10.56 -2.22 -8.17
CA GLY A 165 -11.88 -2.64 -8.66
C GLY A 165 -13.05 -2.06 -7.85
N ASP A 166 -14.12 -2.82 -7.79
CA ASP A 166 -15.38 -2.43 -7.13
C ASP A 166 -15.20 -2.07 -5.65
N LEU A 167 -14.18 -2.64 -4.98
CA LEU A 167 -13.90 -2.35 -3.58
C LEU A 167 -13.62 -0.85 -3.36
N LEU A 168 -12.85 -0.23 -4.26
CA LEU A 168 -12.59 1.21 -4.19
C LEU A 168 -13.84 2.03 -4.45
N LEU A 169 -14.63 1.68 -5.46
CA LEU A 169 -15.83 2.43 -5.83
C LEU A 169 -16.89 2.41 -4.71
N LYS A 170 -17.07 1.26 -4.05
CA LYS A 170 -18.03 1.10 -2.94
C LYS A 170 -17.76 2.02 -1.75
N VAL A 171 -16.49 2.39 -1.51
CA VAL A 171 -16.11 3.21 -0.34
C VAL A 171 -16.17 4.72 -0.59
N LEU A 172 -16.32 5.18 -1.82
CA LEU A 172 -16.31 6.61 -2.16
C LEU A 172 -17.39 7.42 -1.43
N LYS A 173 -18.59 6.86 -1.25
CA LYS A 173 -19.71 7.49 -0.52
C LYS A 173 -19.36 7.87 0.93
N TYR A 174 -18.33 7.25 1.52
CA TYR A 174 -17.84 7.56 2.87
C TYR A 174 -16.76 8.64 2.90
N ARG A 175 -16.45 9.23 1.75
CA ARG A 175 -15.53 10.36 1.57
C ARG A 175 -14.11 10.09 2.10
N PRO A 176 -13.41 9.03 1.63
CA PRO A 176 -12.04 8.77 2.02
C PRO A 176 -11.15 10.00 1.79
N PHE A 177 -10.21 10.24 2.72
CA PHE A 177 -9.28 11.36 2.63
C PHE A 177 -8.39 11.26 1.40
N LEU A 178 -7.90 10.06 1.09
CA LEU A 178 -7.07 9.78 -0.08
C LEU A 178 -7.43 8.43 -0.67
N ILE A 179 -7.52 8.38 -1.98
CA ILE A 179 -7.50 7.13 -2.76
C ILE A 179 -6.30 7.15 -3.71
N LYS A 180 -5.73 5.94 -3.98
CA LYS A 180 -4.58 5.86 -4.89
C LYS A 180 -4.78 4.77 -5.96
N PRO A 181 -5.53 4.99 -7.03
CA PRO A 181 -5.48 4.15 -8.21
C PRO A 181 -4.20 4.40 -9.04
N ASN A 182 -3.81 3.42 -9.85
CA ASN A 182 -2.92 3.70 -10.98
C ASN A 182 -3.75 4.10 -12.23
N HIS A 183 -3.08 4.51 -13.31
CA HIS A 183 -3.74 4.97 -14.52
C HIS A 183 -4.47 3.86 -15.29
N GLU A 184 -4.09 2.60 -15.10
CA GLU A 184 -4.77 1.42 -15.65
C GLU A 184 -6.06 1.15 -14.89
N GLU A 185 -5.97 1.00 -13.56
CA GLU A 185 -7.11 0.83 -12.66
C GLU A 185 -8.12 1.96 -12.81
N LEU A 186 -7.63 3.21 -12.96
CA LEU A 186 -8.50 4.36 -13.16
C LEU A 186 -9.27 4.28 -14.48
N GLY A 187 -8.65 3.76 -15.55
CA GLY A 187 -9.33 3.50 -16.82
C GLY A 187 -10.39 2.41 -16.70
N GLU A 188 -10.06 1.30 -16.04
CA GLU A 188 -10.96 0.17 -15.81
C GLU A 188 -12.24 0.59 -15.09
N PHE A 189 -12.18 1.50 -14.10
CA PHE A 189 -13.36 2.01 -13.38
C PHE A 189 -14.42 2.63 -14.28
N PHE A 190 -14.04 3.09 -15.47
CA PHE A 190 -14.94 3.73 -16.43
C PHE A 190 -15.12 2.91 -17.71
N GLY A 191 -14.71 1.64 -17.70
CA GLY A 191 -14.84 0.74 -18.84
C GLY A 191 -13.88 1.06 -20.01
N HIS A 192 -12.77 1.71 -19.71
CA HIS A 192 -11.72 2.07 -20.65
C HIS A 192 -10.44 1.27 -20.38
N GLY A 193 -9.53 1.21 -21.36
CA GLY A 193 -8.16 0.78 -21.15
C GLY A 193 -7.34 1.81 -20.35
N PRO A 194 -6.02 1.62 -20.25
CA PRO A 194 -5.14 2.54 -19.56
C PRO A 194 -5.31 3.99 -20.04
N LEU A 195 -5.48 4.94 -19.11
CA LEU A 195 -5.57 6.36 -19.44
C LEU A 195 -4.16 6.90 -19.71
N LEU A 196 -3.94 7.44 -20.91
CA LEU A 196 -2.61 7.81 -21.39
C LEU A 196 -2.34 9.31 -21.23
N THR A 197 -3.37 10.16 -21.33
CA THR A 197 -3.22 11.61 -21.27
C THR A 197 -3.56 12.15 -19.88
N GLU A 198 -2.93 13.27 -19.51
CA GLU A 198 -3.25 13.95 -18.26
C GLU A 198 -4.69 14.47 -18.23
N ALA A 199 -5.25 14.86 -19.37
CA ALA A 199 -6.63 15.31 -19.46
C ALA A 199 -7.63 14.20 -19.16
N GLU A 200 -7.40 12.99 -19.68
CA GLU A 200 -8.23 11.80 -19.39
C GLU A 200 -8.14 11.45 -17.91
N ILE A 201 -6.92 11.41 -17.33
CA ILE A 201 -6.69 11.12 -15.91
C ILE A 201 -7.40 12.17 -15.04
N LEU A 202 -7.28 13.45 -15.35
CA LEU A 202 -7.93 14.52 -14.61
C LEU A 202 -9.46 14.38 -14.65
N ALA A 203 -10.03 14.13 -15.82
CA ALA A 203 -11.46 13.96 -15.98
C ALA A 203 -11.98 12.74 -15.18
N ALA A 204 -11.23 11.63 -15.18
CA ALA A 204 -11.56 10.44 -14.40
C ALA A 204 -11.42 10.68 -12.89
N ALA A 205 -10.34 11.35 -12.46
CA ALA A 205 -10.14 11.72 -11.05
C ALA A 205 -11.25 12.64 -10.52
N GLN A 206 -11.69 13.62 -11.34
CA GLN A 206 -12.83 14.49 -11.00
C GLN A 206 -14.13 13.71 -10.81
N LYS A 207 -14.38 12.68 -11.63
CA LYS A 207 -15.54 11.79 -11.44
C LYS A 207 -15.49 11.03 -10.10
N LEU A 208 -14.30 10.54 -9.69
CA LEU A 208 -14.13 9.90 -8.39
C LEU A 208 -14.33 10.89 -7.23
N GLN A 209 -13.92 12.16 -7.39
CA GLN A 209 -14.21 13.21 -6.40
C GLN A 209 -15.71 13.49 -6.31
N GLN A 210 -16.42 13.57 -7.43
CA GLN A 210 -17.88 13.75 -7.45
C GLN A 210 -18.61 12.61 -6.75
N GLN A 211 -18.03 11.39 -6.77
CA GLN A 211 -18.53 10.23 -6.05
C GLN A 211 -18.15 10.21 -4.57
N GLY A 212 -17.23 11.09 -4.13
CA GLY A 212 -16.93 11.30 -2.72
C GLY A 212 -15.45 11.31 -2.32
N ALA A 213 -14.52 10.83 -3.14
CA ALA A 213 -13.10 10.90 -2.79
C ALA A 213 -12.67 12.35 -2.53
N ARG A 214 -11.95 12.62 -1.42
CA ARG A 214 -11.44 13.98 -1.16
C ARG A 214 -10.21 14.27 -2.01
N ASN A 215 -9.22 13.40 -1.98
CA ASN A 215 -7.99 13.52 -2.76
C ASN A 215 -7.80 12.27 -3.62
N VAL A 216 -7.39 12.44 -4.87
CA VAL A 216 -7.14 11.35 -5.81
C VAL A 216 -5.69 11.40 -6.28
N LEU A 217 -4.87 10.45 -5.83
CA LEU A 217 -3.48 10.29 -6.22
C LEU A 217 -3.38 9.21 -7.30
N VAL A 218 -3.03 9.57 -8.50
CA VAL A 218 -2.94 8.63 -9.64
C VAL A 218 -1.48 8.37 -9.98
N SER A 219 -1.03 7.13 -9.75
CA SER A 219 0.31 6.70 -10.14
C SER A 219 0.35 6.30 -11.63
N ARG A 220 1.46 6.64 -12.32
CA ARG A 220 1.65 6.44 -13.75
C ARG A 220 2.99 5.74 -14.09
N GLY A 221 3.48 4.94 -13.18
CA GLY A 221 4.76 4.25 -13.33
C GLY A 221 5.91 5.22 -13.65
N ALA A 222 6.60 5.00 -14.78
CA ALA A 222 7.71 5.84 -15.23
C ALA A 222 7.32 7.31 -15.53
N ASN A 223 6.03 7.60 -15.68
CA ASN A 223 5.52 8.96 -15.90
C ASN A 223 5.22 9.72 -14.59
N GLY A 224 5.57 9.16 -13.44
CA GLY A 224 5.38 9.80 -12.13
C GLY A 224 3.95 9.69 -11.61
N ALA A 225 3.40 10.77 -11.06
CA ALA A 225 2.05 10.78 -10.51
C ALA A 225 1.36 12.13 -10.66
N LEU A 226 0.03 12.09 -10.61
CA LEU A 226 -0.87 13.24 -10.54
C LEU A 226 -1.65 13.18 -9.24
N LEU A 227 -1.87 14.33 -8.61
CA LEU A 227 -2.74 14.46 -7.44
C LEU A 227 -3.80 15.52 -7.76
N LEU A 228 -5.06 15.13 -7.65
CA LEU A 228 -6.17 16.07 -7.59
C LEU A 228 -6.58 16.23 -6.13
N ASP A 229 -6.37 17.40 -5.54
CA ASP A 229 -6.67 17.68 -4.15
C ASP A 229 -8.17 17.99 -3.92
N GLU A 230 -8.59 17.99 -2.68
CA GLU A 230 -9.96 18.23 -2.25
C GLU A 230 -10.50 19.63 -2.62
N ASN A 231 -9.63 20.57 -3.02
CA ASN A 231 -10.00 21.89 -3.52
C ASN A 231 -10.09 21.95 -5.05
N GLY A 232 -9.88 20.82 -5.74
CA GLY A 232 -9.89 20.71 -7.20
C GLY A 232 -8.60 21.17 -7.87
N LYS A 233 -7.51 21.40 -7.11
CA LYS A 233 -6.22 21.75 -7.67
C LYS A 233 -5.44 20.51 -8.10
N LEU A 234 -4.91 20.56 -9.32
CA LEU A 234 -4.07 19.49 -9.87
C LEU A 234 -2.59 19.77 -9.61
N TYR A 235 -1.91 18.78 -9.03
CA TYR A 235 -0.46 18.76 -8.86
C TYR A 235 0.14 17.64 -9.71
N LYS A 236 1.35 17.84 -10.18
CA LYS A 236 2.06 16.91 -11.07
C LYS A 236 3.48 16.73 -10.59
N GLN A 237 3.92 15.47 -10.51
CA GLN A 237 5.29 15.14 -10.21
C GLN A 237 5.79 14.08 -11.18
N ALA A 238 6.84 14.40 -11.93
CA ALA A 238 7.50 13.45 -12.81
C ALA A 238 8.26 12.39 -11.99
N SER A 239 8.35 11.18 -12.53
CA SER A 239 9.21 10.15 -11.95
C SER A 239 10.68 10.53 -12.11
N PRO A 240 11.53 10.34 -11.09
CA PRO A 240 12.96 10.46 -11.25
C PRO A 240 13.50 9.40 -12.21
N LYS A 241 14.62 9.68 -12.85
CA LYS A 241 15.30 8.69 -13.69
C LYS A 241 15.95 7.60 -12.83
N GLY A 242 15.77 6.36 -13.23
CA GLY A 242 16.36 5.20 -12.55
C GLY A 242 16.06 3.91 -13.29
N THR A 243 16.70 2.82 -12.87
CA THR A 243 16.44 1.48 -13.42
C THR A 243 15.43 0.77 -12.57
N LEU A 244 14.34 0.30 -13.18
CA LEU A 244 13.35 -0.53 -12.50
C LEU A 244 13.98 -1.87 -12.11
N VAL A 245 13.95 -2.17 -10.82
CA VAL A 245 14.41 -3.44 -10.24
C VAL A 245 13.21 -4.27 -9.78
N ASN A 246 12.28 -3.65 -9.04
CA ASN A 246 11.10 -4.33 -8.52
C ASN A 246 9.95 -3.33 -8.35
N SER A 247 8.81 -3.57 -8.99
CA SER A 247 7.63 -2.70 -8.88
C SER A 247 6.78 -2.97 -7.62
N VAL A 248 6.99 -4.10 -6.94
CA VAL A 248 6.22 -4.49 -5.77
C VAL A 248 6.49 -3.54 -4.61
N GLY A 249 5.43 -3.05 -3.97
CA GLY A 249 5.53 -2.10 -2.86
C GLY A 249 5.78 -0.64 -3.26
N ALA A 250 6.03 -0.33 -4.55
CA ALA A 250 6.23 1.05 -4.99
C ALA A 250 4.97 1.92 -4.77
N GLY A 251 3.78 1.37 -5.01
CA GLY A 251 2.51 2.03 -4.72
C GLY A 251 2.30 2.27 -3.23
N ASP A 252 2.61 1.27 -2.40
CA ASP A 252 2.52 1.35 -0.93
C ASP A 252 3.50 2.40 -0.39
N SER A 253 4.72 2.43 -0.95
CA SER A 253 5.76 3.42 -0.64
C SER A 253 5.33 4.84 -1.04
N MET A 254 4.61 4.99 -2.15
CA MET A 254 4.04 6.27 -2.56
C MET A 254 2.97 6.76 -1.57
N VAL A 255 2.10 5.88 -1.07
CA VAL A 255 1.14 6.21 0.00
C VAL A 255 1.86 6.64 1.27
N ALA A 256 2.87 5.88 1.69
CA ALA A 256 3.65 6.20 2.89
C ALA A 256 4.37 7.56 2.76
N GLY A 257 5.04 7.80 1.64
CA GLY A 257 5.73 9.06 1.37
C GLY A 257 4.75 10.24 1.29
N PHE A 258 3.59 10.07 0.63
CA PHE A 258 2.55 11.09 0.60
C PHE A 258 2.06 11.44 2.01
N LEU A 259 1.74 10.45 2.84
CA LEU A 259 1.32 10.67 4.21
C LEU A 259 2.42 11.35 5.04
N ALA A 260 3.67 10.93 4.88
CA ALA A 260 4.81 11.54 5.57
C ALA A 260 4.95 13.02 5.20
N GLY A 261 4.91 13.36 3.93
CA GLY A 261 4.98 14.74 3.46
C GLY A 261 3.79 15.58 3.93
N TYR A 262 2.58 15.07 3.77
CA TYR A 262 1.37 15.79 4.16
C TYR A 262 1.28 16.05 5.68
N LEU A 263 1.56 15.05 6.49
CA LEU A 263 1.47 15.20 7.95
C LEU A 263 2.53 16.16 8.51
N GLN A 264 3.68 16.27 7.87
CA GLN A 264 4.76 17.18 8.28
C GLN A 264 4.52 18.63 7.83
N THR A 265 3.94 18.82 6.64
CA THR A 265 3.89 20.16 6.00
C THR A 265 2.49 20.72 5.79
N GLN A 266 1.46 19.88 5.80
CA GLN A 266 0.09 20.19 5.37
C GLN A 266 0.03 20.75 3.93
N ASP A 267 1.04 20.44 3.10
CA ASP A 267 1.19 20.89 1.72
C ASP A 267 1.09 19.68 0.76
N TYR A 268 0.18 19.77 -0.20
CA TYR A 268 -0.08 18.69 -1.16
C TYR A 268 1.04 18.53 -2.20
N ASP A 269 1.76 19.60 -2.56
CA ASP A 269 2.90 19.51 -3.47
C ASP A 269 4.07 18.77 -2.81
N ALA A 270 4.40 19.14 -1.58
CA ALA A 270 5.41 18.46 -0.78
C ALA A 270 5.04 16.97 -0.54
N ALA A 271 3.76 16.69 -0.26
CA ALA A 271 3.25 15.35 -0.09
C ALA A 271 3.41 14.50 -1.37
N LEU A 272 3.00 15.04 -2.53
CA LEU A 272 3.13 14.37 -3.81
C LEU A 272 4.61 14.10 -4.16
N ARG A 273 5.47 15.11 -3.97
CA ARG A 273 6.90 14.99 -4.24
C ARG A 273 7.55 13.90 -3.40
N LEU A 274 7.27 13.86 -2.09
CA LEU A 274 7.81 12.81 -1.22
C LEU A 274 7.20 11.43 -1.55
N GLY A 275 5.91 11.38 -1.91
CA GLY A 275 5.26 10.15 -2.36
C GLY A 275 5.91 9.55 -3.61
N VAL A 276 6.13 10.37 -4.65
CA VAL A 276 6.80 9.92 -5.88
C VAL A 276 8.24 9.51 -5.60
N ALA A 277 8.97 10.25 -4.77
CA ALA A 277 10.34 9.89 -4.39
C ALA A 277 10.41 8.53 -3.67
N ALA A 278 9.52 8.29 -2.69
CA ALA A 278 9.48 7.03 -1.96
C ALA A 278 9.06 5.85 -2.85
N GLY A 279 8.04 6.04 -3.71
CA GLY A 279 7.61 5.02 -4.66
C GLY A 279 8.71 4.67 -5.67
N SER A 280 9.40 5.67 -6.22
CA SER A 280 10.50 5.46 -7.17
C SER A 280 11.72 4.83 -6.51
N ALA A 281 12.07 5.26 -5.29
CA ALA A 281 13.17 4.68 -4.54
C ALA A 281 12.97 3.18 -4.29
N SER A 282 11.73 2.77 -3.95
CA SER A 282 11.39 1.35 -3.81
C SER A 282 11.43 0.62 -5.14
N ALA A 283 10.95 1.24 -6.23
CA ALA A 283 10.98 0.62 -7.55
C ALA A 283 12.41 0.38 -8.09
N PHE A 284 13.39 1.13 -7.63
CA PHE A 284 14.80 1.00 -8.04
C PHE A 284 15.62 0.05 -7.15
N LYS A 285 14.98 -0.69 -6.26
CA LYS A 285 15.61 -1.64 -5.33
C LYS A 285 14.90 -3.00 -5.36
N ALA A 286 15.58 -3.99 -4.81
CA ALA A 286 15.01 -5.32 -4.63
C ALA A 286 13.88 -5.34 -3.59
N TRP A 287 13.90 -4.41 -2.62
CA TRP A 287 12.90 -4.26 -1.56
C TRP A 287 12.62 -2.78 -1.27
N LEU A 288 11.78 -2.50 -0.25
CA LEU A 288 11.31 -1.17 0.08
C LEU A 288 12.46 -0.17 0.38
N ALA A 289 12.24 1.08 -0.01
CA ALA A 289 13.21 2.16 0.14
C ALA A 289 13.53 2.49 1.60
N THR A 290 14.80 2.76 1.88
CA THR A 290 15.24 3.39 3.12
C THR A 290 15.11 4.91 3.04
N ARG A 291 15.27 5.61 4.17
CA ARG A 291 15.32 7.08 4.20
C ARG A 291 16.38 7.62 3.24
N GLU A 292 17.59 7.05 3.30
CA GLU A 292 18.72 7.49 2.46
C GLU A 292 18.42 7.39 0.96
N ASP A 293 17.72 6.31 0.53
CA ASP A 293 17.34 6.13 -0.86
C ASP A 293 16.38 7.25 -1.31
N VAL A 294 15.40 7.58 -0.47
CA VAL A 294 14.43 8.64 -0.75
C VAL A 294 15.10 10.01 -0.77
N GLU A 295 15.99 10.30 0.17
CA GLU A 295 16.75 11.56 0.24
C GLU A 295 17.64 11.74 -0.99
N LYS A 296 18.30 10.69 -1.47
CA LYS A 296 19.09 10.73 -2.72
C LYS A 296 18.23 11.11 -3.92
N ILE A 297 17.02 10.56 -4.03
CA ILE A 297 16.09 10.92 -5.11
C ILE A 297 15.64 12.38 -5.01
N LEU A 298 15.28 12.84 -3.81
CA LEU A 298 14.87 14.22 -3.60
C LEU A 298 15.99 15.22 -3.95
N ALA A 299 17.24 14.89 -3.59
CA ALA A 299 18.40 15.72 -3.90
C ALA A 299 18.70 15.78 -5.41
N SER A 300 18.53 14.66 -6.13
CA SER A 300 18.75 14.62 -7.58
C SER A 300 17.71 15.41 -8.38
N GLY A 301 16.50 15.53 -7.87
CA GLY A 301 15.40 16.29 -8.50
C GLY A 301 15.50 17.81 -8.35
N THR A 302 16.38 18.31 -7.48
CA THR A 302 16.60 19.74 -7.25
C THR A 302 17.60 20.39 -8.22
N THR A 303 18.29 19.61 -9.06
CA THR A 303 19.32 20.12 -9.99
C THR A 303 18.82 20.44 -11.40
N GLY A 304 17.49 20.46 -11.62
CA GLY A 304 16.85 20.78 -12.91
C GLY A 304 15.94 21.99 -12.81
N LYS A 305 16.51 23.18 -12.67
CA LYS A 305 15.87 24.47 -13.04
C LYS A 305 16.57 25.05 -14.24
#